data_735ead2c31d7e761ebc104e535ca8cc6
#
_entry.id   735ead2c31d7e761ebc104e535ca8cc6
#
_cell.length_a   1.000
_cell.length_b   1.000
_cell.length_c   1.000
_cell.angle_alpha   90.00
_cell.angle_beta   90.00
_cell.angle_gamma   90.00
#
_symmetry.space_group_name_H-M   'P 1'
#
loop_
_entity.id
_entity.type
_entity.pdbx_description
1 polymer ?
#
loop_
_entity_poly.entity_id
_entity_poly.type
_entity_poly.pdbx_seq_one_letter_code
_entity_poly.pdbx_strand_id
1 'polypeptide(L)'
;MQSVENKIENEIKKSKRGKIFFQDDFATFGTPGAVRLALSRIEKKGLLVRVAHGIYSYPRINKIEWIEDKYILPSIDEIARAIAKRDKIRIVPTASHALNALGLSTQVPANVVYITDGTARRIKVGKGRGILFRHTSNTRNLAYKSELLMLIVSALREIGEGKITDEQLAIIKKHFSHITKKEFETDIKLMPLWIRKLLLSL
;
A
#
# COMPACT_ATOMS: atom_id res chain seq x y z
N MET A 1 -36.58 14.11 -1.52
CA MET A 1 -35.52 13.19 -2.02
C MET A 1 -34.16 13.74 -1.63
N GLN A 2 -33.28 12.96 -0.98
CA GLN A 2 -31.91 13.42 -0.68
C GLN A 2 -31.09 13.49 -1.98
N SER A 3 -30.31 14.58 -2.14
CA SER A 3 -29.40 14.72 -3.28
C SER A 3 -28.30 13.65 -3.27
N VAL A 4 -27.72 13.33 -4.44
CA VAL A 4 -26.58 12.41 -4.56
C VAL A 4 -25.42 12.85 -3.67
N GLU A 5 -25.16 14.16 -3.62
CA GLU A 5 -24.12 14.75 -2.78
C GLU A 5 -24.35 14.47 -1.30
N ASN A 6 -25.57 14.70 -0.79
CA ASN A 6 -25.90 14.44 0.60
C ASN A 6 -25.79 12.96 0.98
N LYS A 7 -26.17 12.04 0.08
CA LYS A 7 -26.00 10.60 0.30
C LYS A 7 -24.53 10.23 0.45
N ILE A 8 -23.68 10.74 -0.44
CA ILE A 8 -22.23 10.50 -0.43
C ILE A 8 -21.59 11.10 0.83
N GLU A 9 -21.94 12.36 1.18
CA GLU A 9 -21.41 12.99 2.40
C GLU A 9 -21.76 12.20 3.66
N ASN A 10 -22.98 11.71 3.75
CA ASN A 10 -23.42 10.90 4.89
C ASN A 10 -22.65 9.58 5.00
N GLU A 11 -22.39 8.91 3.86
CA GLU A 11 -21.59 7.68 3.83
C GLU A 11 -20.14 7.90 4.25
N ILE A 12 -19.54 9.02 3.78
CA ILE A 12 -18.18 9.41 4.17
C ILE A 12 -18.11 9.68 5.68
N LYS A 13 -19.06 10.46 6.23
CA LYS A 13 -19.09 10.81 7.65
C LYS A 13 -19.28 9.62 8.59
N LYS A 14 -19.96 8.56 8.15
CA LYS A 14 -20.08 7.29 8.88
C LYS A 14 -18.80 6.47 8.88
N SER A 15 -17.90 6.74 7.94
CA SER A 15 -16.65 5.98 7.79
C SER A 15 -15.55 6.52 8.70
N LYS A 16 -14.56 5.67 9.01
CA LYS A 16 -13.36 6.10 9.77
C LYS A 16 -12.48 7.00 8.91
N ARG A 17 -11.91 8.05 9.51
CA ARG A 17 -10.88 8.87 8.87
C ARG A 17 -9.68 8.01 8.48
N GLY A 18 -9.08 8.33 7.33
CA GLY A 18 -8.05 7.51 6.68
C GLY A 18 -8.61 6.53 5.64
N LYS A 19 -9.93 6.36 5.55
CA LYS A 19 -10.53 5.49 4.53
C LYS A 19 -10.31 6.08 3.14
N ILE A 20 -9.96 5.18 2.20
CA ILE A 20 -9.84 5.48 0.78
C ILE A 20 -11.14 5.06 0.09
N PHE A 21 -11.67 5.95 -0.72
CA PHE A 21 -12.87 5.75 -1.52
C PHE A 21 -12.53 5.79 -3.00
N PHE A 22 -13.25 4.99 -3.76
CA PHE A 22 -13.25 5.00 -5.22
C PHE A 22 -14.56 5.59 -5.71
N GLN A 23 -14.56 6.17 -6.90
CA GLN A 23 -15.78 6.68 -7.51
C GLN A 23 -16.87 5.60 -7.58
N ASP A 24 -16.46 4.35 -7.86
CA ASP A 24 -17.36 3.21 -8.01
C ASP A 24 -18.02 2.77 -6.69
N ASP A 25 -17.46 3.13 -5.53
CA ASP A 25 -18.09 2.84 -4.22
C ASP A 25 -19.46 3.53 -4.08
N PHE A 26 -19.70 4.55 -4.87
CA PHE A 26 -20.94 5.35 -4.86
C PHE A 26 -21.82 5.11 -6.09
N ALA A 27 -21.57 4.06 -6.87
CA ALA A 27 -22.30 3.79 -8.12
C ALA A 27 -23.81 3.63 -7.93
N THR A 28 -24.26 3.17 -6.74
CA THR A 28 -25.69 3.00 -6.43
C THR A 28 -26.40 4.29 -6.04
N PHE A 29 -25.69 5.41 -5.84
CA PHE A 29 -26.26 6.67 -5.34
C PHE A 29 -26.75 7.57 -6.46
N GLY A 30 -26.33 7.34 -7.72
CA GLY A 30 -26.74 8.09 -8.88
C GLY A 30 -26.00 7.72 -10.16
N THR A 31 -26.23 8.47 -11.22
CA THR A 31 -25.51 8.27 -12.50
C THR A 31 -24.02 8.57 -12.33
N PRO A 32 -23.13 7.98 -13.15
CA PRO A 32 -21.68 8.23 -13.07
C PRO A 32 -21.31 9.72 -13.13
N GLY A 33 -22.04 10.50 -13.93
CA GLY A 33 -21.87 11.95 -14.02
C GLY A 33 -22.26 12.69 -12.74
N ALA A 34 -23.41 12.33 -12.13
CA ALA A 34 -23.88 12.92 -10.88
C ALA A 34 -22.94 12.58 -9.71
N VAL A 35 -22.45 11.34 -9.62
CA VAL A 35 -21.47 10.91 -8.62
C VAL A 35 -20.17 11.71 -8.75
N ARG A 36 -19.63 11.83 -9.97
CA ARG A 36 -18.40 12.61 -10.23
C ARG A 36 -18.53 14.07 -9.85
N LEU A 37 -19.68 14.70 -10.18
CA LEU A 37 -19.94 16.08 -9.84
C LEU A 37 -20.05 16.27 -8.30
N ALA A 38 -20.76 15.35 -7.63
CA ALA A 38 -20.89 15.35 -6.18
C ALA A 38 -19.53 15.20 -5.49
N LEU A 39 -18.69 14.23 -5.92
CA LEU A 39 -17.35 14.05 -5.36
C LEU A 39 -16.46 15.30 -5.55
N SER A 40 -16.55 15.96 -6.72
CA SER A 40 -15.81 17.22 -6.96
C SER A 40 -16.26 18.33 -6.01
N ARG A 41 -17.55 18.44 -5.72
CA ARG A 41 -18.08 19.43 -4.77
C ARG A 41 -17.65 19.12 -3.33
N ILE A 42 -17.71 17.86 -2.93
CA ILE A 42 -17.30 17.38 -1.61
C ILE A 42 -15.78 17.59 -1.41
N GLU A 43 -14.97 17.39 -2.44
CA GLU A 43 -13.54 17.71 -2.45
C GLU A 43 -13.32 19.23 -2.24
N LYS A 44 -14.02 20.08 -2.98
CA LYS A 44 -13.94 21.55 -2.82
C LYS A 44 -14.34 22.02 -1.42
N LYS A 45 -15.28 21.34 -0.77
CA LYS A 45 -15.66 21.59 0.65
C LYS A 45 -14.60 21.11 1.66
N GLY A 46 -13.55 20.39 1.21
CA GLY A 46 -12.48 19.88 2.06
C GLY A 46 -12.84 18.64 2.89
N LEU A 47 -13.97 17.99 2.63
CA LEU A 47 -14.34 16.74 3.32
C LEU A 47 -13.53 15.54 2.79
N LEU A 48 -13.23 15.53 1.48
CA LEU A 48 -12.37 14.57 0.83
C LEU A 48 -11.16 15.27 0.22
N VAL A 49 -10.06 14.52 0.07
CA VAL A 49 -8.89 14.94 -0.71
C VAL A 49 -8.72 13.93 -1.86
N ARG A 50 -8.61 14.43 -3.08
CA ARG A 50 -8.34 13.59 -4.25
C ARG A 50 -6.86 13.22 -4.27
N VAL A 51 -6.55 11.94 -4.11
CA VAL A 51 -5.17 11.42 -4.08
C VAL A 51 -4.70 10.92 -5.44
N ALA A 52 -5.64 10.45 -6.28
CA ALA A 52 -5.40 10.06 -7.68
C ALA A 52 -6.69 10.18 -8.49
N HIS A 53 -6.63 9.92 -9.80
CA HIS A 53 -7.82 9.94 -10.64
C HIS A 53 -8.86 8.90 -10.17
N GLY A 54 -10.05 9.38 -9.78
CA GLY A 54 -11.14 8.56 -9.26
C GLY A 54 -10.88 7.95 -7.87
N ILE A 55 -9.83 8.40 -7.16
CA ILE A 55 -9.45 7.90 -5.84
C ILE A 55 -9.40 9.08 -4.85
N TYR A 56 -10.13 8.95 -3.77
CA TYR A 56 -10.31 9.98 -2.76
C TYR A 56 -9.97 9.45 -1.37
N SER A 57 -9.45 10.30 -0.51
CA SER A 57 -9.21 9.99 0.90
C SER A 57 -10.13 10.81 1.79
N TYR A 58 -10.71 10.19 2.81
CA TYR A 58 -11.26 10.88 3.96
C TYR A 58 -10.10 11.13 4.93
N PRO A 59 -9.42 12.30 4.88
CA PRO A 59 -8.11 12.45 5.50
C PRO A 59 -8.18 12.36 7.01
N ARG A 60 -7.10 11.86 7.62
CA ARG A 60 -6.88 11.98 9.06
C ARG A 60 -6.56 13.43 9.39
N ILE A 61 -7.01 13.91 10.54
CA ILE A 61 -6.67 15.25 11.00
C ILE A 61 -5.32 15.20 11.71
N ASN A 62 -4.42 16.09 11.32
CA ASN A 62 -3.19 16.30 12.06
C ASN A 62 -3.52 17.05 13.37
N LYS A 63 -3.10 16.47 14.49
CA LYS A 63 -3.29 17.06 15.82
C LYS A 63 -2.05 17.80 16.33
N ILE A 64 -1.00 17.83 15.53
CA ILE A 64 0.28 18.44 15.89
C ILE A 64 0.21 19.91 15.51
N GLU A 65 0.14 20.80 16.50
CA GLU A 65 -0.14 22.22 16.34
C GLU A 65 0.90 22.99 15.51
N TRP A 66 2.19 22.58 15.57
CA TRP A 66 3.27 23.25 14.81
C TRP A 66 3.45 22.73 13.37
N ILE A 67 2.63 21.78 12.91
CA ILE A 67 2.65 21.30 11.53
C ILE A 67 1.52 21.99 10.76
N GLU A 68 1.89 22.76 9.73
CA GLU A 68 0.92 23.53 8.90
C GLU A 68 -0.08 22.63 8.18
N ASP A 69 0.31 21.40 7.81
CA ASP A 69 -0.56 20.46 7.12
C ASP A 69 -1.68 19.95 8.04
N LYS A 70 -2.88 20.49 7.84
CA LYS A 70 -4.08 20.09 8.56
C LYS A 70 -4.47 18.63 8.37
N TYR A 71 -4.07 18.02 7.26
CA TYR A 71 -4.48 16.68 6.86
C TYR A 71 -3.30 15.73 6.69
N ILE A 72 -3.44 14.53 7.26
CA ILE A 72 -2.54 13.41 6.99
C ILE A 72 -3.15 12.59 5.86
N LEU A 73 -2.49 12.62 4.70
CA LEU A 73 -2.89 11.84 3.53
C LEU A 73 -2.42 10.38 3.65
N PRO A 74 -3.09 9.43 2.96
CA PRO A 74 -2.64 8.06 2.93
C PRO A 74 -1.27 7.95 2.24
N SER A 75 -0.47 7.01 2.71
CA SER A 75 0.79 6.63 2.06
C SER A 75 0.54 6.00 0.69
N ILE A 76 1.58 5.95 -0.15
CA ILE A 76 1.50 5.26 -1.44
C ILE A 76 1.15 3.78 -1.26
N ASP A 77 1.65 3.15 -0.19
CA ASP A 77 1.34 1.77 0.15
C ASP A 77 -0.13 1.59 0.52
N GLU A 78 -0.69 2.47 1.34
CA GLU A 78 -2.12 2.43 1.68
C GLU A 78 -2.99 2.55 0.43
N ILE A 79 -2.61 3.44 -0.51
CA ILE A 79 -3.32 3.60 -1.78
C ILE A 79 -3.19 2.34 -2.65
N ALA A 80 -1.98 1.78 -2.80
CA ALA A 80 -1.74 0.57 -3.59
C ALA A 80 -2.53 -0.63 -3.05
N ARG A 81 -2.55 -0.82 -1.72
CA ARG A 81 -3.34 -1.87 -1.06
C ARG A 81 -4.84 -1.68 -1.22
N ALA A 82 -5.33 -0.43 -1.14
CA ALA A 82 -6.75 -0.14 -1.38
C ALA A 82 -7.15 -0.50 -2.82
N ILE A 83 -6.30 -0.16 -3.79
CA ILE A 83 -6.51 -0.53 -5.19
C ILE A 83 -6.50 -2.05 -5.37
N ALA A 84 -5.51 -2.74 -4.79
CA ALA A 84 -5.41 -4.20 -4.86
C ALA A 84 -6.65 -4.89 -4.27
N LYS A 85 -7.15 -4.39 -3.14
CA LYS A 85 -8.37 -4.90 -2.50
C LYS A 85 -9.60 -4.70 -3.37
N ARG A 86 -9.79 -3.50 -3.95
CA ARG A 86 -10.91 -3.20 -4.86
C ARG A 86 -10.91 -4.14 -6.07
N ASP A 87 -9.75 -4.30 -6.69
CA ASP A 87 -9.60 -5.05 -7.93
C ASP A 87 -9.45 -6.56 -7.70
N LYS A 88 -9.41 -6.99 -6.42
CA LYS A 88 -9.23 -8.40 -6.00
C LYS A 88 -7.95 -9.01 -6.58
N ILE A 89 -6.87 -8.24 -6.64
CA ILE A 89 -5.54 -8.65 -7.09
C ILE A 89 -4.58 -8.73 -5.92
N ARG A 90 -3.54 -9.56 -6.06
CA ARG A 90 -2.42 -9.62 -5.13
C ARG A 90 -1.31 -8.70 -5.61
N ILE A 91 -0.66 -8.03 -4.66
CA ILE A 91 0.49 -7.16 -4.91
C ILE A 91 1.64 -7.49 -3.98
N VAL A 92 2.85 -7.41 -4.51
CA VAL A 92 4.09 -7.57 -3.75
C VAL A 92 5.01 -6.40 -4.11
N PRO A 93 5.55 -5.65 -3.13
CA PRO A 93 6.50 -4.60 -3.42
C PRO A 93 7.77 -5.17 -4.06
N THR A 94 8.40 -4.40 -4.93
CA THR A 94 9.71 -4.76 -5.47
C THR A 94 10.79 -4.66 -4.39
N ALA A 95 11.93 -5.29 -4.65
CA ALA A 95 13.03 -5.39 -3.72
C ALA A 95 13.56 -4.01 -3.25
N SER A 96 13.69 -3.03 -4.14
CA SER A 96 14.10 -1.67 -3.77
C SER A 96 13.12 -1.00 -2.80
N HIS A 97 11.82 -1.26 -2.96
CA HIS A 97 10.82 -0.78 -2.01
C HIS A 97 10.89 -1.53 -0.67
N ALA A 98 11.13 -2.84 -0.71
CA ALA A 98 11.28 -3.65 0.50
C ALA A 98 12.50 -3.19 1.33
N LEU A 99 13.62 -2.89 0.70
CA LEU A 99 14.81 -2.34 1.36
C LEU A 99 14.51 -1.02 2.09
N ASN A 100 13.81 -0.10 1.42
CA ASN A 100 13.42 1.17 2.02
C ASN A 100 12.40 0.98 3.16
N ALA A 101 11.38 0.15 2.96
CA ALA A 101 10.33 -0.11 3.95
C ALA A 101 10.88 -0.74 5.25
N LEU A 102 11.95 -1.54 5.15
CA LEU A 102 12.63 -2.15 6.29
C LEU A 102 13.73 -1.25 6.89
N GLY A 103 13.99 -0.08 6.31
CA GLY A 103 15.08 0.80 6.76
C GLY A 103 16.47 0.33 6.37
N LEU A 104 16.58 -0.58 5.41
CA LEU A 104 17.85 -1.11 4.88
C LEU A 104 18.43 -0.23 3.76
N SER A 105 17.67 0.76 3.29
CA SER A 105 18.10 1.76 2.32
C SER A 105 17.43 3.10 2.62
N THR A 106 18.17 4.18 2.49
CA THR A 106 17.66 5.57 2.61
C THR A 106 17.09 6.11 1.30
N GLN A 107 17.26 5.39 0.19
CA GLN A 107 16.74 5.80 -1.11
C GLN A 107 15.22 5.65 -1.16
N VAL A 108 14.50 6.77 -1.30
CA VAL A 108 13.05 6.78 -1.51
C VAL A 108 12.77 6.88 -3.01
N PRO A 109 12.28 5.80 -3.65
CA PRO A 109 12.00 5.83 -5.06
C PRO A 109 10.82 6.78 -5.37
N ALA A 110 10.93 7.59 -6.42
CA ALA A 110 9.87 8.48 -6.89
C ALA A 110 8.62 7.69 -7.35
N ASN A 111 8.82 6.49 -7.86
CA ASN A 111 7.75 5.56 -8.23
C ASN A 111 7.88 4.29 -7.42
N VAL A 112 6.81 3.90 -6.75
CA VAL A 112 6.74 2.62 -6.05
C VAL A 112 6.25 1.55 -7.02
N VAL A 113 7.01 0.48 -7.17
CA VAL A 113 6.69 -0.61 -8.09
C VAL A 113 6.20 -1.82 -7.32
N TYR A 114 5.05 -2.35 -7.73
CA TYR A 114 4.47 -3.59 -7.24
C TYR A 114 4.40 -4.63 -8.35
N ILE A 115 4.74 -5.85 -8.03
CA ILE A 115 4.46 -7.02 -8.87
C ILE A 115 3.05 -7.49 -8.53
N THR A 116 2.26 -7.85 -9.55
CA THR A 116 0.86 -8.25 -9.39
C THR A 116 0.46 -9.36 -10.35
N ASP A 117 -0.55 -10.13 -9.95
CA ASP A 117 -1.28 -11.05 -10.85
C ASP A 117 -2.37 -10.34 -11.67
N GLY A 118 -2.65 -9.08 -11.37
CA GLY A 118 -3.58 -8.25 -12.13
C GLY A 118 -2.95 -7.57 -13.34
N THR A 119 -3.71 -6.67 -13.98
CA THR A 119 -3.28 -5.92 -15.17
C THR A 119 -2.18 -4.92 -14.83
N ALA A 120 -1.13 -4.88 -15.66
CA ALA A 120 -0.06 -3.89 -15.58
C ALA A 120 -0.62 -2.49 -15.85
N ARG A 121 -0.31 -1.53 -14.95
CA ARG A 121 -0.76 -0.14 -15.11
C ARG A 121 0.02 0.82 -14.22
N ARG A 122 -0.02 2.10 -14.58
CA ARG A 122 0.56 3.19 -13.81
C ARG A 122 -0.54 4.11 -13.28
N ILE A 123 -0.44 4.48 -12.01
CA ILE A 123 -1.35 5.41 -11.35
C ILE A 123 -0.52 6.58 -10.84
N LYS A 124 -0.84 7.79 -11.28
CA LYS A 124 -0.22 9.01 -10.78
C LYS A 124 -0.88 9.38 -9.45
N VAL A 125 -0.06 9.60 -8.42
CA VAL A 125 -0.48 9.98 -7.07
C VAL A 125 0.13 11.33 -6.72
N GLY A 126 -0.70 12.32 -6.45
CA GLY A 126 -0.24 13.67 -6.11
C GLY A 126 0.71 14.29 -7.15
N LYS A 127 1.63 15.14 -6.67
CA LYS A 127 2.64 15.79 -7.51
C LYS A 127 3.89 14.91 -7.60
N GLY A 128 4.17 14.34 -8.78
CA GLY A 128 5.46 13.70 -9.11
C GLY A 128 5.67 12.27 -8.61
N ARG A 129 4.72 11.66 -7.90
CA ARG A 129 4.81 10.28 -7.43
C ARG A 129 3.90 9.36 -8.24
N GLY A 130 4.24 8.06 -8.29
CA GLY A 130 3.43 7.08 -9.00
C GLY A 130 3.49 5.69 -8.39
N ILE A 131 2.42 4.94 -8.64
CA ILE A 131 2.34 3.51 -8.37
C ILE A 131 2.41 2.82 -9.72
N LEU A 132 3.34 1.90 -9.88
CA LEU A 132 3.48 1.07 -11.06
C LEU A 132 3.17 -0.38 -10.70
N PHE A 133 2.10 -0.93 -11.23
CA PHE A 133 1.80 -2.35 -11.17
C PHE A 133 2.41 -3.04 -12.37
N ARG A 134 3.28 -4.03 -12.13
CA ARG A 134 3.88 -4.90 -13.15
C ARG A 134 3.25 -6.27 -13.07
N HIS A 135 2.70 -6.75 -14.16
CA HIS A 135 2.14 -8.09 -14.22
C HIS A 135 3.22 -9.17 -14.12
N THR A 136 2.89 -10.25 -13.42
CA THR A 136 3.68 -11.47 -13.41
C THR A 136 2.80 -12.70 -13.56
N SER A 137 3.25 -13.65 -14.38
CA SER A 137 2.68 -15.00 -14.44
C SER A 137 3.23 -15.91 -13.32
N ASN A 138 4.39 -15.54 -12.74
CA ASN A 138 4.97 -16.28 -11.62
C ASN A 138 4.34 -15.82 -10.29
N THR A 139 3.28 -16.52 -9.89
CA THR A 139 2.51 -16.19 -8.70
C THR A 139 3.13 -16.66 -7.38
N ARG A 140 4.26 -17.38 -7.42
CA ARG A 140 4.93 -17.91 -6.21
C ARG A 140 5.29 -16.81 -5.21
N ASN A 141 5.79 -15.67 -5.70
CA ASN A 141 6.12 -14.53 -4.85
C ASN A 141 4.88 -13.82 -4.28
N LEU A 142 3.71 -14.04 -4.88
CA LEU A 142 2.42 -13.50 -4.45
C LEU A 142 1.70 -14.42 -3.44
N ALA A 143 2.30 -15.56 -3.10
CA ALA A 143 1.68 -16.60 -2.27
C ALA A 143 1.95 -16.40 -0.77
N TYR A 144 2.85 -15.50 -0.38
CA TYR A 144 3.13 -15.20 1.02
C TYR A 144 1.88 -14.68 1.73
N LYS A 145 1.62 -15.20 2.92
CA LYS A 145 0.54 -14.73 3.80
C LYS A 145 1.02 -13.64 4.74
N SER A 146 2.26 -13.72 5.22
CA SER A 146 2.88 -12.68 6.03
C SER A 146 3.53 -11.63 5.13
N GLU A 147 2.97 -10.40 5.15
CA GLU A 147 3.53 -9.27 4.40
C GLU A 147 4.93 -8.89 4.88
N LEU A 148 5.16 -8.94 6.19
CA LEU A 148 6.47 -8.62 6.75
C LEU A 148 7.52 -9.64 6.33
N LEU A 149 7.17 -10.93 6.35
CA LEU A 149 8.08 -12.00 5.90
C LEU A 149 8.38 -11.87 4.40
N MET A 150 7.39 -11.53 3.60
CA MET A 150 7.56 -11.25 2.19
C MET A 150 8.52 -10.07 1.94
N LEU A 151 8.39 -8.97 2.71
CA LEU A 151 9.32 -7.84 2.64
C LEU A 151 10.76 -8.26 2.98
N ILE A 152 10.94 -9.00 4.08
CA ILE A 152 12.25 -9.52 4.50
C ILE A 152 12.86 -10.39 3.40
N VAL A 153 12.11 -11.34 2.86
CA VAL A 153 12.59 -12.23 1.79
C VAL A 153 12.93 -11.46 0.52
N SER A 154 12.13 -10.45 0.16
CA SER A 154 12.38 -9.60 -1.01
C SER A 154 13.65 -8.77 -0.85
N ALA A 155 13.87 -8.19 0.33
CA ALA A 155 15.08 -7.44 0.66
C ALA A 155 16.32 -8.35 0.66
N LEU A 156 16.25 -9.51 1.30
CA LEU A 156 17.35 -10.48 1.32
C LEU A 156 17.75 -10.96 -0.07
N ARG A 157 16.78 -11.21 -0.96
CA ARG A 157 17.05 -11.56 -2.37
C ARG A 157 17.80 -10.46 -3.11
N GLU A 158 17.50 -9.21 -2.83
CA GLU A 158 18.18 -8.07 -3.47
C GLU A 158 19.60 -7.90 -2.96
N ILE A 159 19.82 -8.03 -1.65
CA ILE A 159 21.15 -7.96 -1.05
C ILE A 159 22.01 -9.11 -1.59
N GLY A 160 21.47 -10.33 -1.65
CA GLY A 160 22.13 -11.53 -2.12
C GLY A 160 22.83 -12.33 -1.02
N GLU A 161 23.01 -13.63 -1.26
CA GLU A 161 23.65 -14.55 -0.35
C GLU A 161 25.12 -14.14 -0.07
N GLY A 162 25.51 -14.12 1.21
CA GLY A 162 26.85 -13.74 1.65
C GLY A 162 27.21 -12.26 1.54
N LYS A 163 26.27 -11.39 1.16
CA LYS A 163 26.49 -9.93 1.03
C LYS A 163 25.81 -9.11 2.14
N ILE A 164 25.21 -9.77 3.10
CA ILE A 164 24.49 -9.11 4.19
C ILE A 164 25.51 -8.62 5.23
N THR A 165 25.46 -7.32 5.56
CA THR A 165 26.31 -6.76 6.62
C THR A 165 25.70 -7.05 7.99
N ASP A 166 26.52 -6.96 9.07
CA ASP A 166 26.04 -7.17 10.43
C ASP A 166 24.96 -6.14 10.82
N GLU A 167 25.08 -4.90 10.35
CA GLU A 167 24.08 -3.85 10.58
C GLU A 167 22.74 -4.21 9.91
N GLN A 168 22.78 -4.65 8.67
CA GLN A 168 21.59 -5.10 7.95
C GLN A 168 20.96 -6.32 8.61
N LEU A 169 21.78 -7.25 9.09
CA LEU A 169 21.33 -8.44 9.80
C LEU A 169 20.62 -8.07 11.12
N ALA A 170 21.14 -7.09 11.86
CA ALA A 170 20.51 -6.60 13.08
C ALA A 170 19.12 -6.00 12.81
N ILE A 171 18.98 -5.22 11.73
CA ILE A 171 17.70 -4.66 11.30
C ILE A 171 16.71 -5.79 10.93
N ILE A 172 17.16 -6.76 10.14
CA ILE A 172 16.35 -7.91 9.73
C ILE A 172 15.90 -8.71 10.95
N LYS A 173 16.80 -8.99 11.89
CA LYS A 173 16.49 -9.70 13.14
C LYS A 173 15.41 -8.99 13.95
N LYS A 174 15.50 -7.65 14.07
CA LYS A 174 14.47 -6.83 14.73
C LYS A 174 13.11 -6.98 14.05
N HIS A 175 13.03 -6.92 12.73
CA HIS A 175 11.77 -7.12 12.01
C HIS A 175 11.29 -8.56 12.12
N PHE A 176 12.19 -9.54 12.01
CA PHE A 176 11.85 -10.95 12.09
C PHE A 176 11.28 -11.35 13.46
N SER A 177 11.68 -10.71 14.56
CA SER A 177 11.12 -10.97 15.88
C SER A 177 9.63 -10.64 16.03
N HIS A 178 9.05 -9.88 15.08
CA HIS A 178 7.61 -9.61 15.03
C HIS A 178 6.82 -10.66 14.24
N ILE A 179 7.49 -11.67 13.65
CA ILE A 179 6.85 -12.73 12.89
C ILE A 179 6.57 -13.90 13.82
N THR A 180 5.33 -14.34 13.84
CA THR A 180 4.95 -15.50 14.63
C THR A 180 5.47 -16.81 14.01
N LYS A 181 5.73 -17.82 14.85
CA LYS A 181 6.14 -19.16 14.39
C LYS A 181 5.18 -19.72 13.34
N LYS A 182 3.88 -19.51 13.53
CA LYS A 182 2.83 -19.97 12.60
C LYS A 182 2.93 -19.30 11.23
N GLU A 183 3.19 -17.99 11.16
CA GLU A 183 3.39 -17.26 9.90
C GLU A 183 4.63 -17.77 9.18
N PHE A 184 5.74 -17.94 9.91
CA PHE A 184 6.97 -18.46 9.34
C PHE A 184 6.79 -19.87 8.77
N GLU A 185 6.22 -20.80 9.53
CA GLU A 185 5.96 -22.18 9.10
C GLU A 185 5.04 -22.26 7.88
N THR A 186 4.10 -21.32 7.76
CA THR A 186 3.17 -21.25 6.62
C THR A 186 3.93 -20.90 5.33
N ASP A 187 4.84 -19.95 5.39
CA ASP A 187 5.49 -19.35 4.21
C ASP A 187 6.90 -19.88 3.95
N ILE A 188 7.49 -20.69 4.86
CA ILE A 188 8.87 -21.18 4.79
C ILE A 188 9.20 -21.89 3.46
N LYS A 189 8.22 -22.58 2.86
CA LYS A 189 8.40 -23.32 1.60
C LYS A 189 8.52 -22.42 0.37
N LEU A 190 8.12 -21.12 0.49
CA LEU A 190 8.13 -20.17 -0.60
C LEU A 190 9.48 -19.48 -0.79
N MET A 191 10.33 -19.50 0.24
CA MET A 191 11.61 -18.80 0.24
C MET A 191 12.77 -19.68 -0.25
N PRO A 192 13.84 -19.07 -0.79
CA PRO A 192 15.09 -19.77 -1.13
C PRO A 192 15.71 -20.49 0.08
N LEU A 193 16.42 -21.57 -0.19
CA LEU A 193 17.03 -22.39 0.87
C LEU A 193 17.99 -21.60 1.76
N TRP A 194 18.83 -20.75 1.18
CA TRP A 194 19.79 -19.94 1.94
C TRP A 194 19.11 -18.93 2.86
N ILE A 195 18.01 -18.29 2.43
CA ILE A 195 17.21 -17.38 3.26
C ILE A 195 16.56 -18.13 4.42
N ARG A 196 16.03 -19.33 4.13
CA ARG A 196 15.46 -20.20 5.15
C ARG A 196 16.49 -20.57 6.24
N LYS A 197 17.70 -20.97 5.82
CA LYS A 197 18.78 -21.28 6.75
C LYS A 197 19.17 -20.05 7.59
N LEU A 198 19.30 -18.89 6.95
CA LEU A 198 19.61 -17.63 7.62
C LEU A 198 18.56 -17.29 8.68
N LEU A 199 17.27 -17.28 8.32
CA LEU A 199 16.20 -16.90 9.25
C LEU A 199 16.00 -17.91 10.39
N LEU A 200 16.33 -19.20 10.17
CA LEU A 200 16.31 -20.21 11.22
C LEU A 200 17.48 -20.08 12.21
N SER A 201 18.55 -19.37 11.84
CA SER A 201 19.71 -19.13 12.71
C SER A 201 19.59 -17.85 13.55
N LEU A 202 18.55 -17.03 13.36
CA LEU A 202 18.29 -15.79 14.09
C LEU A 202 17.49 -16.00 15.36
#